data_2194cae4ed36a72d9f88cdd255cbc7ba
#
_entry.id   2194cae4ed36a72d9f88cdd255cbc7ba
#
_cell.length_a   1.000
_cell.length_b   1.000
_cell.length_c   1.000
_cell.angle_alpha   90.00
_cell.angle_beta   90.00
_cell.angle_gamma   90.00
#
_symmetry.space_group_name_H-M   'P 1'
#
loop_
_entity.id
_entity.type
_entity.pdbx_description
1 polymer ?
#
loop_
_entity_poly.entity_id
_entity_poly.type
_entity_poly.pdbx_seq_one_letter_code
_entity_poly.pdbx_strand_id
1 'polypeptide(L)'
;MAFSLGELERLVAYQIGAALAVSTYAGHPIRYVKCHGALGQQTYHSAEIATAVCRAVKAVDPSLVMLSIARGQQDRIAAEMGLITKSEIYADRGYDETGFLVSRKLPGALLKDPVQAAERIVRMVREGAIETTSGAYLPARIESVCVHSDTPGAVEMAAQVLSVSYTHLRAHETREDL
;
A
#
# COMPACT_ATOMS: atom_id res chain seq x y z
N MET A 1 1.23 15.42 -17.68
CA MET A 1 0.00 15.41 -18.51
C MET A 1 -1.16 15.39 -17.52
N ALA A 2 -2.09 16.32 -17.61
CA ALA A 2 -3.27 16.37 -16.73
C ALA A 2 -4.40 15.62 -17.45
N PHE A 3 -4.86 14.52 -16.88
CA PHE A 3 -6.05 13.79 -17.35
C PHE A 3 -7.30 14.32 -16.67
N SER A 4 -8.41 14.41 -17.38
CA SER A 4 -9.71 14.55 -16.77
C SER A 4 -10.06 13.26 -15.99
N LEU A 5 -10.99 13.34 -15.03
CA LEU A 5 -11.39 12.16 -14.24
C LEU A 5 -11.90 11.01 -15.13
N GLY A 6 -12.66 11.34 -16.18
CA GLY A 6 -13.16 10.33 -17.12
C GLY A 6 -12.08 9.70 -17.99
N GLU A 7 -11.03 10.44 -18.37
CA GLU A 7 -9.86 9.87 -19.06
C GLU A 7 -9.06 8.98 -18.13
N LEU A 8 -8.87 9.40 -16.89
CA LEU A 8 -8.18 8.60 -15.86
C LEU A 8 -8.91 7.29 -15.62
N GLU A 9 -10.23 7.31 -15.47
CA GLU A 9 -11.07 6.12 -15.29
C GLU A 9 -10.88 5.12 -16.44
N ARG A 10 -10.95 5.61 -17.71
CA ARG A 10 -10.73 4.77 -18.89
C ARG A 10 -9.30 4.22 -18.97
N LEU A 11 -8.29 5.04 -18.62
CA LEU A 11 -6.89 4.63 -18.61
C LEU A 11 -6.66 3.50 -17.58
N VAL A 12 -7.20 3.62 -16.39
CA VAL A 12 -7.11 2.59 -15.34
C VAL A 12 -7.81 1.31 -15.79
N ALA A 13 -9.02 1.41 -16.34
CA ALA A 13 -9.76 0.27 -16.87
C ALA A 13 -8.99 -0.43 -18.00
N TYR A 14 -8.38 0.33 -18.92
CA TYR A 14 -7.55 -0.20 -19.99
C TYR A 14 -6.34 -0.98 -19.45
N GLN A 15 -5.60 -0.41 -18.49
CA GLN A 15 -4.43 -1.08 -17.91
C GLN A 15 -4.80 -2.38 -17.19
N ILE A 16 -5.88 -2.36 -16.42
CA ILE A 16 -6.36 -3.57 -15.72
C ILE A 16 -6.81 -4.62 -16.74
N GLY A 17 -7.59 -4.23 -17.75
CA GLY A 17 -8.06 -5.14 -18.79
C GLY A 17 -6.91 -5.78 -19.57
N ALA A 18 -5.88 -5.01 -19.93
CA ALA A 18 -4.69 -5.52 -20.59
C ALA A 18 -3.93 -6.54 -19.70
N ALA A 19 -3.76 -6.20 -18.41
CA ALA A 19 -3.12 -7.10 -17.44
C ALA A 19 -3.92 -8.40 -17.24
N LEU A 20 -5.25 -8.32 -17.15
CA LEU A 20 -6.13 -9.48 -17.02
C LEU A 20 -6.05 -10.40 -18.26
N ALA A 21 -5.98 -9.83 -19.47
CA ALA A 21 -5.84 -10.60 -20.69
C ALA A 21 -4.52 -11.39 -20.72
N VAL A 22 -3.40 -10.75 -20.39
CA VAL A 22 -2.08 -11.40 -20.29
C VAL A 22 -2.07 -12.46 -19.19
N SER A 23 -2.64 -12.15 -18.04
CA SER A 23 -2.77 -13.05 -16.90
C SER A 23 -3.55 -14.32 -17.25
N THR A 24 -4.68 -14.16 -17.95
CA THR A 24 -5.49 -15.27 -18.43
C THR A 24 -4.71 -16.15 -19.42
N TYR A 25 -4.02 -15.52 -20.38
CA TYR A 25 -3.18 -16.24 -21.34
C TYR A 25 -2.05 -17.02 -20.64
N ALA A 26 -1.46 -16.46 -19.61
CA ALA A 26 -0.38 -17.10 -18.84
C ALA A 26 -0.88 -18.16 -17.83
N GLY A 27 -2.19 -18.31 -17.65
CA GLY A 27 -2.76 -19.21 -16.64
C GLY A 27 -2.46 -18.78 -15.20
N HIS A 28 -2.17 -17.48 -14.96
CA HIS A 28 -1.76 -16.97 -13.66
C HIS A 28 -2.67 -15.80 -13.24
N PRO A 29 -3.72 -16.03 -12.44
CA PRO A 29 -4.75 -15.04 -12.17
C PRO A 29 -4.22 -13.85 -11.35
N ILE A 30 -4.58 -12.64 -11.76
CA ILE A 30 -4.40 -11.42 -10.96
C ILE A 30 -5.45 -11.41 -9.85
N ARG A 31 -5.04 -11.04 -8.64
CA ARG A 31 -5.90 -11.00 -7.46
C ARG A 31 -6.04 -9.61 -6.85
N TYR A 32 -5.10 -8.71 -7.12
CA TYR A 32 -5.10 -7.37 -6.55
C TYR A 32 -4.55 -6.33 -7.54
N VAL A 33 -4.90 -5.10 -7.27
CA VAL A 33 -4.47 -3.93 -8.03
C VAL A 33 -3.95 -2.84 -7.09
N LYS A 34 -2.90 -2.14 -7.52
CA LYS A 34 -2.26 -1.08 -6.75
C LYS A 34 -1.90 0.09 -7.68
N CYS A 35 -2.25 1.30 -7.27
CA CYS A 35 -1.78 2.52 -7.92
C CYS A 35 -0.31 2.77 -7.57
N HIS A 36 0.52 3.04 -8.59
CA HIS A 36 1.94 3.31 -8.44
C HIS A 36 2.31 4.78 -8.69
N GLY A 37 3.44 5.21 -8.09
CA GLY A 37 4.07 6.49 -8.34
C GLY A 37 3.14 7.68 -8.11
N ALA A 38 3.07 8.58 -9.08
CA ALA A 38 2.28 9.80 -8.98
C ALA A 38 0.79 9.53 -8.76
N LEU A 39 0.22 8.51 -9.40
CA LEU A 39 -1.19 8.15 -9.23
C LEU A 39 -1.48 7.69 -7.79
N GLY A 40 -0.61 6.88 -7.19
CA GLY A 40 -0.74 6.47 -5.80
C GLY A 40 -0.72 7.66 -4.83
N GLN A 41 0.13 8.66 -5.06
CA GLN A 41 0.15 9.89 -4.29
C GLN A 41 -1.13 10.72 -4.48
N GLN A 42 -1.60 10.84 -5.71
CA GLN A 42 -2.81 11.60 -6.00
C GLN A 42 -4.06 10.95 -5.40
N THR A 43 -4.18 9.63 -5.44
CA THR A 43 -5.30 8.91 -4.82
C THR A 43 -5.26 8.96 -3.29
N TYR A 44 -4.10 9.19 -2.67
CA TYR A 44 -4.01 9.45 -1.23
C TYR A 44 -4.69 10.76 -0.84
N HIS A 45 -4.44 11.83 -1.60
CA HIS A 45 -4.88 13.19 -1.25
C HIS A 45 -6.25 13.58 -1.82
N SER A 46 -6.58 13.11 -3.04
CA SER A 46 -7.79 13.53 -3.77
C SER A 46 -8.88 12.45 -3.73
N ALA A 47 -10.01 12.79 -3.10
CA ALA A 47 -11.18 11.95 -3.10
C ALA A 47 -11.76 11.74 -4.51
N GLU A 48 -11.71 12.75 -5.38
CA GLU A 48 -12.21 12.68 -6.75
C GLU A 48 -11.39 11.69 -7.59
N ILE A 49 -10.05 11.78 -7.51
CA ILE A 49 -9.13 10.88 -8.22
C ILE A 49 -9.28 9.46 -7.68
N ALA A 50 -9.34 9.29 -6.35
CA ALA A 50 -9.58 8.00 -5.74
C ALA A 50 -10.90 7.36 -6.19
N THR A 51 -11.98 8.17 -6.27
CA THR A 51 -13.29 7.71 -6.75
C THR A 51 -13.23 7.24 -8.20
N ALA A 52 -12.56 7.99 -9.09
CA ALA A 52 -12.42 7.61 -10.50
C ALA A 52 -11.68 6.27 -10.65
N VAL A 53 -10.57 6.10 -9.91
CA VAL A 53 -9.82 4.83 -9.89
C VAL A 53 -10.69 3.68 -9.35
N CYS A 54 -11.38 3.87 -8.23
CA CYS A 54 -12.23 2.83 -7.64
C CYS A 54 -13.40 2.45 -8.55
N ARG A 55 -13.98 3.41 -9.29
CA ARG A 55 -15.02 3.12 -10.30
C ARG A 55 -14.49 2.23 -11.41
N ALA A 56 -13.30 2.55 -11.93
CA ALA A 56 -12.67 1.74 -12.98
C ALA A 56 -12.43 0.31 -12.52
N VAL A 57 -11.85 0.12 -11.32
CA VAL A 57 -11.61 -1.21 -10.76
C VAL A 57 -12.92 -1.97 -10.59
N LYS A 58 -13.93 -1.34 -9.96
CA LYS A 58 -15.24 -1.96 -9.72
C LYS A 58 -15.96 -2.36 -11.01
N ALA A 59 -15.81 -1.55 -12.07
CA ALA A 59 -16.44 -1.81 -13.36
C ALA A 59 -15.75 -2.93 -14.13
N VAL A 60 -14.44 -3.07 -14.01
CA VAL A 60 -13.67 -4.12 -14.71
C VAL A 60 -13.77 -5.45 -13.99
N ASP A 61 -13.46 -5.47 -12.70
CA ASP A 61 -13.55 -6.69 -11.87
C ASP A 61 -13.69 -6.31 -10.39
N PRO A 62 -14.90 -6.39 -9.81
CA PRO A 62 -15.14 -6.07 -8.41
C PRO A 62 -14.52 -7.06 -7.42
N SER A 63 -14.00 -8.19 -7.87
CA SER A 63 -13.33 -9.18 -7.02
C SER A 63 -11.85 -8.84 -6.74
N LEU A 64 -11.28 -7.90 -7.51
CA LEU A 64 -9.91 -7.45 -7.29
C LEU A 64 -9.76 -6.72 -5.96
N VAL A 65 -8.74 -7.11 -5.21
CA VAL A 65 -8.36 -6.46 -3.96
C VAL A 65 -7.61 -5.16 -4.26
N MET A 66 -8.09 -4.04 -3.71
CA MET A 66 -7.37 -2.77 -3.77
C MET A 66 -6.27 -2.72 -2.71
N LEU A 67 -5.00 -2.66 -3.12
CA LEU A 67 -3.90 -2.27 -2.22
C LEU A 67 -3.80 -0.75 -2.19
N SER A 68 -4.11 -0.16 -1.05
CA SER A 68 -4.18 1.30 -0.88
C SER A 68 -3.18 1.76 0.18
N ILE A 69 -2.61 2.96 -0.01
CA ILE A 69 -1.78 3.56 1.03
C ILE A 69 -2.64 3.78 2.28
N ALA A 70 -2.20 3.23 3.40
CA ALA A 70 -2.92 3.34 4.67
C ALA A 70 -3.27 4.80 5.01
N ARG A 71 -4.48 5.05 5.52
CA ARG A 71 -5.05 6.37 5.84
C ARG A 71 -5.37 7.26 4.63
N GLY A 72 -5.10 6.83 3.39
CA GLY A 72 -5.39 7.60 2.18
C GLY A 72 -6.88 7.64 1.82
N GLN A 73 -7.26 8.61 0.97
CA GLN A 73 -8.64 8.71 0.45
C GLN A 73 -9.06 7.45 -0.30
N GLN A 74 -8.14 6.83 -1.04
CA GLN A 74 -8.42 5.61 -1.79
C GLN A 74 -8.80 4.44 -0.87
N ASP A 75 -8.14 4.28 0.27
CA ASP A 75 -8.44 3.21 1.22
C ASP A 75 -9.87 3.33 1.78
N ARG A 76 -10.26 4.57 2.16
CA ARG A 76 -11.60 4.89 2.65
C ARG A 76 -12.67 4.71 1.56
N ILE A 77 -12.45 5.32 0.39
CA ILE A 77 -13.43 5.33 -0.71
C ILE A 77 -13.64 3.93 -1.29
N ALA A 78 -12.57 3.13 -1.43
CA ALA A 78 -12.70 1.76 -1.89
C ALA A 78 -13.62 0.94 -0.97
N ALA A 79 -13.45 1.07 0.33
CA ALA A 79 -14.32 0.41 1.32
C ALA A 79 -15.77 0.93 1.24
N GLU A 80 -15.99 2.23 1.15
CA GLU A 80 -17.32 2.84 1.00
C GLU A 80 -18.04 2.39 -0.29
N MET A 81 -17.28 2.14 -1.36
CA MET A 81 -17.81 1.61 -2.61
C MET A 81 -18.01 0.09 -2.62
N GLY A 82 -17.68 -0.60 -1.52
CA GLY A 82 -17.82 -2.04 -1.37
C GLY A 82 -16.76 -2.86 -2.11
N LEU A 83 -15.60 -2.27 -2.42
CA LEU A 83 -14.43 -3.01 -2.91
C LEU A 83 -13.69 -3.65 -1.74
N ILE A 84 -13.11 -4.81 -1.98
CA ILE A 84 -12.18 -5.43 -1.03
C ILE A 84 -10.91 -4.56 -1.01
N THR A 85 -10.52 -4.05 0.16
CA THR A 85 -9.33 -3.21 0.28
C THR A 85 -8.38 -3.75 1.34
N LYS A 86 -7.08 -3.56 1.11
CA LYS A 86 -5.99 -3.83 2.04
C LYS A 86 -5.16 -2.58 2.21
N SER A 87 -5.06 -2.12 3.46
CA SER A 87 -4.25 -0.95 3.83
C SER A 87 -2.78 -1.31 3.90
N GLU A 88 -1.95 -0.59 3.16
CA GLU A 88 -0.52 -0.87 3.00
C GLU A 88 0.34 0.21 3.62
N ILE A 89 1.36 -0.21 4.37
CA ILE A 89 2.46 0.63 4.86
C ILE A 89 3.76 0.32 4.11
N TYR A 90 4.77 1.18 4.28
CA TYR A 90 6.03 1.11 3.55
C TYR A 90 7.21 0.94 4.53
N ALA A 91 8.00 -0.12 4.35
CA ALA A 91 9.13 -0.42 5.23
C ALA A 91 10.27 0.60 5.07
N ASP A 92 10.54 1.00 3.84
CA ASP A 92 11.67 1.84 3.43
C ASP A 92 11.38 3.34 3.43
N ARG A 93 10.16 3.77 3.87
CA ARG A 93 9.72 5.17 3.78
C ARG A 93 9.37 5.78 5.13
N GLY A 94 9.82 7.02 5.34
CA GLY A 94 9.37 7.85 6.46
C GLY A 94 7.98 8.43 6.22
N TYR A 95 7.25 8.68 7.30
CA TYR A 95 5.93 9.31 7.30
C TYR A 95 5.97 10.66 8.02
N ASP A 96 5.29 11.65 7.45
CA ASP A 96 5.10 12.95 8.09
C ASP A 96 3.97 12.91 9.14
N GLU A 97 3.70 14.05 9.76
CA GLU A 97 2.70 14.20 10.82
C GLU A 97 1.25 14.01 10.35
N THR A 98 1.02 13.96 9.04
CA THR A 98 -0.29 13.63 8.45
C THR A 98 -0.47 12.14 8.20
N GLY A 99 0.63 11.37 8.30
CA GLY A 99 0.70 9.95 7.94
C GLY A 99 0.97 9.72 6.46
N PHE A 100 1.36 10.77 5.72
CA PHE A 100 1.78 10.63 4.33
C PHE A 100 3.30 10.42 4.22
N LEU A 101 3.72 9.89 3.08
CA LEU A 101 5.12 9.60 2.81
C LEU A 101 5.93 10.91 2.68
N VAL A 102 6.98 11.06 3.47
CA VAL A 102 7.91 12.18 3.36
C VAL A 102 8.51 12.22 1.95
N SER A 103 8.58 13.43 1.36
CA SER A 103 9.19 13.61 0.03
C SER A 103 10.61 13.04 0.01
N ARG A 104 10.94 12.22 -1.00
CA ARG A 104 12.28 11.60 -1.16
C ARG A 104 13.44 12.61 -1.17
N LYS A 105 13.15 13.90 -1.33
CA LYS A 105 14.14 14.99 -1.30
C LYS A 105 14.49 15.47 0.12
N LEU A 106 13.72 15.06 1.12
CA LEU A 106 13.88 15.51 2.50
C LEU A 106 14.60 14.46 3.36
N PRO A 107 15.31 14.90 4.41
CA PRO A 107 15.87 14.00 5.42
C PRO A 107 14.77 13.13 6.05
N GLY A 108 15.12 11.88 6.40
CA GLY A 108 14.17 10.94 7.01
C GLY A 108 13.18 10.30 6.04
N ALA A 109 13.22 10.65 4.73
CA ALA A 109 12.32 10.10 3.73
C ALA A 109 12.56 8.62 3.42
N LEU A 110 13.81 8.17 3.52
CA LEU A 110 14.23 6.80 3.20
C LEU A 110 14.91 6.15 4.41
N LEU A 111 14.46 4.96 4.76
CA LEU A 111 15.11 4.07 5.71
C LEU A 111 15.95 3.08 4.91
N LYS A 112 17.26 3.09 5.14
CA LYS A 112 18.22 2.28 4.39
C LYS A 112 18.73 1.06 5.17
N ASP A 113 18.57 1.08 6.50
CA ASP A 113 18.95 -0.01 7.37
C ASP A 113 17.83 -1.05 7.43
N PRO A 114 18.05 -2.28 6.94
CA PRO A 114 17.02 -3.32 6.90
C PRO A 114 16.53 -3.73 8.29
N VAL A 115 17.41 -3.74 9.30
CA VAL A 115 17.06 -4.13 10.67
C VAL A 115 16.14 -3.08 11.29
N GLN A 116 16.54 -1.80 11.25
CA GLN A 116 15.72 -0.71 11.77
C GLN A 116 14.35 -0.60 11.06
N ALA A 117 14.33 -0.81 9.73
CA ALA A 117 13.08 -0.82 8.97
C ALA A 117 12.16 -1.96 9.42
N ALA A 118 12.69 -3.16 9.60
CA ALA A 118 11.92 -4.31 10.04
C ALA A 118 11.40 -4.16 11.48
N GLU A 119 12.22 -3.69 12.41
CA GLU A 119 11.81 -3.40 13.79
C GLU A 119 10.69 -2.34 13.84
N ARG A 120 10.81 -1.31 13.02
CA ARG A 120 9.77 -0.27 12.89
C ARG A 120 8.45 -0.86 12.37
N ILE A 121 8.49 -1.76 11.37
CA ILE A 121 7.29 -2.45 10.89
C ILE A 121 6.63 -3.24 12.02
N VAL A 122 7.41 -3.98 12.82
CA VAL A 122 6.87 -4.73 13.97
C VAL A 122 6.19 -3.79 14.96
N ARG A 123 6.82 -2.64 15.29
CA ARG A 123 6.18 -1.65 16.18
C ARG A 123 4.88 -1.13 15.60
N MET A 124 4.87 -0.69 14.33
CA MET A 124 3.67 -0.15 13.69
C MET A 124 2.52 -1.16 13.65
N VAL A 125 2.82 -2.44 13.36
CA VAL A 125 1.80 -3.50 13.35
C VAL A 125 1.26 -3.78 14.74
N ARG A 126 2.12 -3.84 15.76
CA ARG A 126 1.70 -4.08 17.15
C ARG A 126 0.85 -2.94 17.71
N GLU A 127 1.22 -1.71 17.39
CA GLU A 127 0.49 -0.51 17.82
C GLU A 127 -0.78 -0.25 16.99
N GLY A 128 -0.94 -0.92 15.84
CA GLY A 128 -2.01 -0.59 14.90
C GLY A 128 -1.92 0.86 14.42
N ALA A 129 -0.70 1.37 14.22
CA ALA A 129 -0.44 2.79 13.95
C ALA A 129 0.79 3.00 13.08
N ILE A 130 0.79 4.08 12.30
CA ILE A 130 1.95 4.55 11.54
C ILE A 130 2.86 5.37 12.47
N GLU A 131 4.15 5.03 12.51
CA GLU A 131 5.19 5.79 13.20
C GLU A 131 5.71 6.91 12.29
N THR A 132 5.54 8.18 12.70
CA THR A 132 5.99 9.35 11.97
C THR A 132 7.50 9.61 12.19
N THR A 133 8.08 10.52 11.41
CA THR A 133 9.49 10.92 11.56
C THR A 133 9.77 11.66 12.87
N SER A 134 8.75 12.20 13.55
CA SER A 134 8.90 12.77 14.90
C SER A 134 8.75 11.75 16.04
N GLY A 135 8.40 10.50 15.70
CA GLY A 135 8.13 9.45 16.69
C GLY A 135 6.68 9.42 17.19
N ALA A 136 5.79 10.23 16.64
CA ALA A 136 4.36 10.14 16.94
C ALA A 136 3.71 8.92 16.26
N TYR A 137 2.65 8.38 16.86
CA TYR A 137 1.89 7.26 16.34
C TYR A 137 0.50 7.72 15.87
N LEU A 138 0.17 7.42 14.61
CA LEU A 138 -1.11 7.74 14.00
C LEU A 138 -1.90 6.44 13.76
N PRO A 139 -3.05 6.22 14.41
CA PRO A 139 -3.84 5.01 14.24
C PRO A 139 -4.11 4.69 12.76
N ALA A 140 -3.86 3.45 12.35
CA ALA A 140 -4.03 2.99 10.97
C ALA A 140 -4.31 1.49 10.94
N ARG A 141 -5.18 1.07 10.01
CA ARG A 141 -5.28 -0.34 9.64
C ARG A 141 -4.04 -0.73 8.84
N ILE A 142 -3.41 -1.84 9.17
CA ILE A 142 -2.18 -2.33 8.52
C ILE A 142 -2.41 -3.79 8.13
N GLU A 143 -2.44 -4.06 6.82
CA GLU A 143 -2.72 -5.40 6.29
C GLU A 143 -1.70 -5.82 5.22
N SER A 144 -0.85 -4.90 4.78
CA SER A 144 0.20 -5.14 3.79
C SER A 144 1.41 -4.27 4.08
N VAL A 145 2.59 -4.78 3.75
CA VAL A 145 3.86 -4.06 3.84
C VAL A 145 4.53 -4.03 2.48
N CYS A 146 4.82 -2.83 1.98
CA CYS A 146 5.56 -2.62 0.75
C CYS A 146 7.05 -2.41 1.03
N VAL A 147 7.88 -3.02 0.19
CA VAL A 147 9.31 -2.73 0.07
C VAL A 147 9.56 -2.31 -1.38
N HIS A 148 10.13 -1.12 -1.61
CA HIS A 148 10.42 -0.67 -2.97
C HIS A 148 11.70 -1.31 -3.49
N SER A 149 11.64 -1.87 -4.70
CA SER A 149 12.77 -2.55 -5.35
C SER A 149 13.89 -1.60 -5.80
N ASP A 150 13.61 -0.31 -5.95
CA ASP A 150 14.56 0.75 -6.29
C ASP A 150 15.29 1.35 -5.08
N THR A 151 14.97 0.91 -3.88
CA THR A 151 15.69 1.29 -2.65
C THR A 151 16.95 0.41 -2.53
N PRO A 152 18.14 1.01 -2.31
CA PRO A 152 19.36 0.22 -2.05
C PRO A 152 19.16 -0.71 -0.84
N GLY A 153 19.55 -1.99 -0.97
CA GLY A 153 19.33 -2.99 0.07
C GLY A 153 17.91 -3.56 0.12
N ALA A 154 17.11 -3.41 -0.93
CA ALA A 154 15.73 -3.85 -0.96
C ALA A 154 15.54 -5.36 -0.72
N VAL A 155 16.46 -6.19 -1.22
CA VAL A 155 16.41 -7.65 -1.05
C VAL A 155 16.64 -8.03 0.41
N GLU A 156 17.66 -7.44 1.03
CA GLU A 156 17.99 -7.64 2.45
C GLU A 156 16.87 -7.13 3.34
N MET A 157 16.28 -5.97 2.99
CA MET A 157 15.14 -5.40 3.72
C MET A 157 13.92 -6.31 3.63
N ALA A 158 13.59 -6.81 2.45
CA ALA A 158 12.47 -7.74 2.27
C ALA A 158 12.68 -9.04 3.06
N ALA A 159 13.90 -9.59 3.04
CA ALA A 159 14.25 -10.79 3.82
C ALA A 159 14.13 -10.53 5.33
N GLN A 160 14.57 -9.37 5.80
CA GLN A 160 14.51 -9.01 7.22
C GLN A 160 13.06 -8.80 7.67
N VAL A 161 12.25 -8.05 6.89
CA VAL A 161 10.82 -7.85 7.17
C VAL A 161 10.07 -9.18 7.20
N LEU A 162 10.37 -10.09 6.26
CA LEU A 162 9.77 -11.42 6.23
C LEU A 162 10.13 -12.22 7.48
N SER A 163 11.42 -12.23 7.87
CA SER A 163 11.92 -12.94 9.06
C SER A 163 11.21 -12.49 10.33
N VAL A 164 11.12 -11.17 10.58
CA VAL A 164 10.44 -10.65 11.78
C VAL A 164 8.94 -10.87 11.75
N SER A 165 8.30 -10.89 10.57
CA SER A 165 6.88 -11.16 10.46
C SER A 165 6.53 -12.60 10.88
N TYR A 166 7.36 -13.57 10.53
CA TYR A 166 7.19 -14.95 10.99
C TYR A 166 7.38 -15.10 12.50
N THR A 167 8.38 -14.44 13.07
CA THR A 167 8.73 -14.61 14.49
C THR A 167 7.86 -13.78 15.44
N HIS A 168 7.41 -12.62 15.01
CA HIS A 168 6.73 -11.66 15.89
C HIS A 168 5.24 -11.45 15.62
N LEU A 169 4.75 -11.76 14.41
CA LEU A 169 3.36 -11.53 14.04
C LEU A 169 2.55 -12.85 14.01
N ARG A 170 3.10 -13.94 13.43
CA ARG A 170 2.43 -15.26 13.45
C ARG A 170 2.43 -15.95 14.81
N ALA A 171 3.43 -15.69 15.65
CA ALA A 171 3.45 -16.25 17.01
C ALA A 171 2.31 -15.77 17.93
N HIS A 172 1.59 -14.69 17.53
CA HIS A 172 0.40 -14.22 18.25
C HIS A 172 -0.88 -14.96 17.82
N GLU A 173 -0.98 -15.41 16.55
CA GLU A 173 -2.17 -16.16 16.08
C GLU A 173 -2.28 -17.55 16.72
N THR A 174 -1.16 -18.16 17.13
CA THR A 174 -1.15 -19.49 17.76
C THR A 174 -1.38 -19.48 19.25
N ARG A 175 -1.53 -18.32 19.90
CA ARG A 175 -1.78 -18.21 21.35
C ARG A 175 -3.23 -17.98 21.72
N GLU A 176 -4.10 -17.66 20.79
CA GLU A 176 -5.53 -17.42 21.04
C GLU A 176 -6.40 -18.66 20.73
N ASP A 177 -5.84 -19.72 20.13
CA ASP A 177 -6.55 -20.96 19.76
C ASP A 177 -6.21 -22.16 20.68
N LEU A 178 -5.72 -21.89 21.92
CA LEU A 178 -5.52 -22.90 22.98
C LEU A 178 -6.29 -22.44 24.28
#